data_43296d6e9bc1d87aed8da892296994d6
#
_entry.id   43296d6e9bc1d87aed8da892296994d6
#
_cell.length_a   1.000
_cell.length_b   1.000
_cell.length_c   1.000
_cell.angle_alpha   90.00
_cell.angle_beta   90.00
_cell.angle_gamma   90.00
#
_symmetry.space_group_name_H-M   'P 1'
#
loop_
_entity.id
_entity.type
_entity.pdbx_description
1 polymer ?
#
loop_
_entity_poly.entity_id
_entity_poly.type
_entity_poly.pdbx_seq_one_letter_code
_entity_poly.pdbx_strand_id
1 'polypeptide(L)'
;MIAVTNHKGGCGKTTTAVNLASALAVGNEEFGIAGRRVLLIDLDPKGNIATTFGIDKKKLGSTMNDLFKAGIDGPSVRFADCLIGPEALTESMKEANRRQNPERKRGPPKGLAVENLWLLPADLDLAGIEIDLATRIGRENRLRNAMQGAIGHFDVVIIDTPASLGLLTVNALAAAQWVMIPVQAEFYALENMSQLMNTVRDVQSAVNPGLRLFGIALTMVQRSRLSETVAEQARKHFGDRLFESEIPRLVAIAEAPLDGAPIVIGQKPNKSNPGSAAYWELAKEASQRIDRIQDSTLR
;
A
#
# COMPACT_ATOMS: atom_id res chain seq x y z
N MET A 1 2.96 1.51 -11.56
CA MET A 1 3.38 1.32 -10.16
C MET A 1 3.07 2.58 -9.38
N ILE A 2 2.51 2.41 -8.16
CA ILE A 2 2.06 3.49 -7.27
C ILE A 2 2.78 3.31 -5.93
N ALA A 3 3.62 4.27 -5.53
CA ALA A 3 4.21 4.31 -4.19
C ALA A 3 3.26 5.04 -3.24
N VAL A 4 2.92 4.41 -2.11
CA VAL A 4 2.09 5.00 -1.05
C VAL A 4 3.03 5.53 0.02
N THR A 5 3.17 6.84 0.14
CA THR A 5 4.18 7.46 0.98
C THR A 5 3.66 8.66 1.77
N ASN A 6 4.18 8.82 2.97
CA ASN A 6 4.12 10.03 3.79
C ASN A 6 5.16 9.88 4.92
N HIS A 7 5.87 10.95 5.28
CA HIS A 7 6.85 10.92 6.35
C HIS A 7 6.22 10.85 7.76
N LYS A 8 4.93 11.21 7.89
CA LYS A 8 4.22 11.12 9.18
C LYS A 8 3.92 9.65 9.52
N GLY A 9 4.37 9.20 10.69
CA GLY A 9 3.94 7.92 11.24
C GLY A 9 2.45 7.92 11.56
N GLY A 10 1.79 6.76 11.39
CA GLY A 10 0.38 6.60 11.76
C GLY A 10 -0.64 7.29 10.86
N CYS A 11 -0.28 7.87 9.71
CA CYS A 11 -1.22 8.51 8.79
C CYS A 11 -1.99 7.52 7.87
N GLY A 12 -1.87 6.22 8.11
CA GLY A 12 -2.62 5.19 7.36
C GLY A 12 -1.98 4.74 6.05
N LYS A 13 -0.66 4.89 5.83
CA LYS A 13 0.03 4.41 4.62
C LYS A 13 -0.23 2.93 4.36
N THR A 14 0.26 2.07 5.26
CA THR A 14 0.12 0.61 5.16
C THR A 14 -1.35 0.19 5.05
N THR A 15 -2.23 0.78 5.86
CA THR A 15 -3.66 0.50 5.81
C THR A 15 -4.26 0.85 4.44
N THR A 16 -3.87 2.00 3.88
CA THR A 16 -4.33 2.42 2.54
C THR A 16 -3.75 1.53 1.45
N ALA A 17 -2.45 1.23 1.49
CA ALA A 17 -1.79 0.35 0.52
C ALA A 17 -2.44 -1.04 0.49
N VAL A 18 -2.65 -1.65 1.66
CA VAL A 18 -3.24 -2.99 1.79
C VAL A 18 -4.68 -3.03 1.30
N ASN A 19 -5.52 -2.08 1.75
CA ASN A 19 -6.94 -2.09 1.38
C ASN A 19 -7.14 -1.73 -0.10
N LEU A 20 -6.36 -0.77 -0.63
CA LEU A 20 -6.40 -0.43 -2.05
C LEU A 20 -5.95 -1.61 -2.92
N ALA A 21 -4.82 -2.26 -2.58
CA ALA A 21 -4.32 -3.42 -3.30
C ALA A 21 -5.34 -4.56 -3.30
N SER A 22 -5.91 -4.87 -2.13
CA SER A 22 -6.89 -5.94 -1.97
C SER A 22 -8.19 -5.66 -2.74
N ALA A 23 -8.70 -4.44 -2.69
CA ALA A 23 -9.90 -4.05 -3.41
C ALA A 23 -9.71 -4.10 -4.93
N LEU A 24 -8.57 -3.62 -5.44
CA LEU A 24 -8.25 -3.67 -6.87
C LEU A 24 -8.01 -5.11 -7.36
N ALA A 25 -7.47 -5.99 -6.50
CA ALA A 25 -7.22 -7.38 -6.86
C ALA A 25 -8.51 -8.20 -6.95
N VAL A 26 -9.37 -8.08 -5.95
CA VAL A 26 -10.62 -8.85 -5.90
C VAL A 26 -11.68 -8.27 -6.85
N GLY A 27 -11.71 -6.95 -7.01
CA GLY A 27 -12.77 -6.29 -7.74
C GLY A 27 -14.10 -6.30 -6.99
N ASN A 28 -15.06 -5.52 -7.45
CA ASN A 28 -16.43 -5.50 -6.92
C ASN A 28 -17.38 -4.86 -7.94
N GLU A 29 -18.35 -5.62 -8.42
CA GLU A 29 -19.33 -5.17 -9.42
C GLU A 29 -20.20 -4.01 -8.90
N GLU A 30 -20.57 -4.01 -7.60
CA GLU A 30 -21.36 -2.94 -6.98
C GLU A 30 -20.66 -1.58 -7.05
N PHE A 31 -19.32 -1.58 -7.01
CA PHE A 31 -18.49 -0.39 -7.16
C PHE A 31 -17.97 -0.20 -8.59
N GLY A 32 -18.29 -1.10 -9.52
CA GLY A 32 -17.80 -1.03 -10.89
C GLY A 32 -16.29 -1.25 -11.02
N ILE A 33 -15.70 -2.06 -10.14
CA ILE A 33 -14.26 -2.36 -10.13
C ILE A 33 -14.05 -3.76 -10.68
N ALA A 34 -13.37 -3.88 -11.83
CA ALA A 34 -12.89 -5.16 -12.33
C ALA A 34 -11.65 -5.61 -11.54
N GLY A 35 -11.56 -6.92 -11.23
CA GLY A 35 -10.39 -7.49 -10.59
C GLY A 35 -9.14 -7.40 -11.48
N ARG A 36 -7.99 -7.11 -10.88
CA ARG A 36 -6.69 -6.92 -11.56
C ARG A 36 -5.62 -7.77 -10.90
N ARG A 37 -4.59 -8.14 -11.65
CA ARG A 37 -3.39 -8.77 -11.08
C ARG A 37 -2.59 -7.70 -10.36
N VAL A 38 -2.59 -7.75 -9.04
CA VAL A 38 -1.97 -6.74 -8.17
C VAL A 38 -0.77 -7.33 -7.43
N LEU A 39 0.35 -6.63 -7.48
CA LEU A 39 1.49 -6.88 -6.61
C LEU A 39 1.50 -5.82 -5.51
N LEU A 40 1.50 -6.25 -4.26
CA LEU A 40 1.70 -5.41 -3.08
C LEU A 40 3.11 -5.64 -2.55
N ILE A 41 3.89 -4.57 -2.43
CA ILE A 41 5.27 -4.59 -1.96
C ILE A 41 5.34 -3.88 -0.62
N ASP A 42 5.87 -4.56 0.39
CA ASP A 42 6.16 -3.98 1.70
C ASP A 42 7.63 -3.52 1.74
N LEU A 43 7.87 -2.23 1.95
CA LEU A 43 9.20 -1.66 2.20
C LEU A 43 9.36 -1.13 3.63
N ASP A 44 8.33 -1.26 4.49
CA ASP A 44 8.51 -0.93 5.90
C ASP A 44 9.13 -2.14 6.64
N PRO A 45 10.34 -2.01 7.23
CA PRO A 45 10.98 -3.09 7.98
C PRO A 45 10.10 -3.72 9.08
N LYS A 46 9.07 -3.00 9.53
CA LYS A 46 8.10 -3.54 10.50
C LYS A 46 7.32 -4.73 9.96
N GLY A 47 7.20 -4.90 8.63
CA GLY A 47 6.51 -6.02 8.00
C GLY A 47 5.01 -6.11 8.39
N ASN A 48 4.34 -4.97 8.52
CA ASN A 48 2.96 -4.92 9.01
C ASN A 48 1.95 -5.48 8.00
N ILE A 49 2.30 -5.50 6.73
CA ILE A 49 1.44 -6.07 5.68
C ILE A 49 1.26 -7.58 5.92
N ALA A 50 2.35 -8.31 6.16
CA ALA A 50 2.28 -9.74 6.47
C ALA A 50 1.34 -10.01 7.66
N THR A 51 1.44 -9.21 8.73
CA THR A 51 0.55 -9.31 9.90
C THR A 51 -0.92 -9.08 9.52
N THR A 52 -1.20 -8.12 8.65
CA THR A 52 -2.58 -7.82 8.21
C THR A 52 -3.21 -9.00 7.46
N PHE A 53 -2.43 -9.80 6.75
CA PHE A 53 -2.89 -11.03 6.09
C PHE A 53 -2.78 -12.28 7.00
N GLY A 54 -2.57 -12.11 8.29
CA GLY A 54 -2.48 -13.20 9.25
C GLY A 54 -1.24 -14.07 9.13
N ILE A 55 -0.21 -13.61 8.40
CA ILE A 55 1.03 -14.34 8.18
C ILE A 55 1.93 -14.22 9.42
N ASP A 56 2.43 -15.35 9.89
CA ASP A 56 3.47 -15.40 10.91
C ASP A 56 4.82 -14.98 10.30
N LYS A 57 5.32 -13.80 10.66
CA LYS A 57 6.60 -13.28 10.14
C LYS A 57 7.80 -14.19 10.40
N LYS A 58 7.74 -15.06 11.42
CA LYS A 58 8.81 -16.03 11.69
C LYS A 58 8.87 -17.17 10.67
N LYS A 59 7.81 -17.33 9.90
CA LYS A 59 7.69 -18.37 8.86
C LYS A 59 7.85 -17.82 7.44
N LEU A 60 8.20 -16.55 7.30
CA LEU A 60 8.52 -15.97 5.99
C LEU A 60 9.72 -16.71 5.39
N GLY A 61 9.61 -17.02 4.10
CA GLY A 61 10.74 -17.46 3.29
C GLY A 61 11.62 -16.29 2.90
N SER A 62 11.95 -16.19 1.62
CA SER A 62 12.67 -15.02 1.10
C SER A 62 11.80 -13.79 1.11
N THR A 63 12.41 -12.64 1.37
CA THR A 63 11.74 -11.35 1.57
C THR A 63 12.34 -10.25 0.68
N MET A 64 11.86 -9.05 0.81
CA MET A 64 12.45 -7.86 0.18
C MET A 64 13.92 -7.66 0.58
N ASN A 65 14.29 -7.96 1.83
CA ASN A 65 15.66 -7.88 2.29
C ASN A 65 16.60 -8.78 1.46
N ASP A 66 16.19 -10.02 1.18
CA ASP A 66 16.99 -10.96 0.39
C ASP A 66 17.18 -10.48 -1.06
N LEU A 67 16.14 -9.86 -1.65
CA LEU A 67 16.23 -9.26 -2.98
C LEU A 67 17.22 -8.09 -3.02
N PHE A 68 17.23 -7.24 -2.00
CA PHE A 68 18.20 -6.15 -1.93
C PHE A 68 19.62 -6.69 -1.72
N LYS A 69 19.82 -7.71 -0.87
CA LYS A 69 21.12 -8.35 -0.62
C LYS A 69 21.66 -9.10 -1.83
N ALA A 70 20.81 -9.80 -2.57
CA ALA A 70 21.20 -10.48 -3.80
C ALA A 70 21.86 -9.55 -4.82
N GLY A 71 21.49 -8.30 -4.85
CA GLY A 71 22.12 -7.26 -5.68
C GLY A 71 23.41 -6.67 -5.11
N ILE A 72 23.91 -7.13 -3.94
CA ILE A 72 25.10 -6.62 -3.26
C ILE A 72 26.14 -7.74 -3.11
N ASP A 73 25.97 -8.57 -2.11
CA ASP A 73 26.92 -9.64 -1.74
C ASP A 73 26.18 -10.91 -1.27
N GLY A 74 24.84 -10.93 -1.36
CA GLY A 74 24.00 -12.03 -0.95
C GLY A 74 23.84 -13.12 -2.02
N PRO A 75 23.31 -14.27 -1.65
CA PRO A 75 22.99 -15.33 -2.60
C PRO A 75 21.97 -14.84 -3.63
N SER A 76 22.05 -15.37 -4.84
CA SER A 76 21.06 -15.06 -5.88
C SER A 76 19.69 -15.57 -5.47
N VAL A 77 18.73 -14.64 -5.36
CA VAL A 77 17.32 -14.93 -5.07
C VAL A 77 16.48 -14.46 -6.24
N ARG A 78 15.60 -15.32 -6.74
CA ARG A 78 14.69 -14.93 -7.80
C ARG A 78 13.51 -14.16 -7.22
N PHE A 79 13.07 -13.14 -7.91
CA PHE A 79 11.91 -12.35 -7.51
C PHE A 79 10.67 -13.22 -7.20
N ALA A 80 10.42 -14.25 -8.03
CA ALA A 80 9.29 -15.14 -7.84
C ALA A 80 9.34 -15.96 -6.53
N ASP A 81 10.54 -16.26 -6.02
CA ASP A 81 10.72 -17.03 -4.78
C ASP A 81 10.41 -16.20 -3.53
N CYS A 82 10.34 -14.87 -3.68
CA CYS A 82 10.00 -13.95 -2.60
C CYS A 82 8.49 -13.63 -2.56
N LEU A 83 7.70 -14.12 -3.52
CA LEU A 83 6.28 -13.79 -3.60
C LEU A 83 5.41 -14.77 -2.80
N ILE A 84 4.49 -14.21 -2.02
CA ILE A 84 3.39 -14.94 -1.41
C ILE A 84 2.17 -14.77 -2.34
N GLY A 85 1.71 -15.89 -2.92
CA GLY A 85 0.60 -15.89 -3.86
C GLY A 85 -0.79 -15.85 -3.22
N PRO A 86 -1.84 -15.72 -4.04
CA PRO A 86 -3.23 -15.55 -3.60
C PRO A 86 -3.75 -16.68 -2.70
N GLU A 87 -3.42 -17.92 -3.02
CA GLU A 87 -3.85 -19.10 -2.26
C GLU A 87 -3.25 -19.09 -0.85
N ALA A 88 -1.94 -18.81 -0.73
CA ALA A 88 -1.25 -18.73 0.55
C ALA A 88 -1.76 -17.56 1.41
N LEU A 89 -2.01 -16.40 0.81
CA LEU A 89 -2.63 -15.26 1.49
C LEU A 89 -4.01 -15.62 2.00
N THR A 90 -4.84 -16.25 1.17
CA THR A 90 -6.19 -16.68 1.53
C THR A 90 -6.19 -17.67 2.69
N GLU A 91 -5.30 -18.67 2.67
CA GLU A 91 -5.24 -19.66 3.74
C GLU A 91 -4.72 -19.05 5.06
N SER A 92 -3.73 -18.17 4.99
CA SER A 92 -3.23 -17.42 6.16
C SER A 92 -4.33 -16.59 6.83
N MET A 93 -5.13 -15.87 6.04
CA MET A 93 -6.27 -15.10 6.55
C MET A 93 -7.31 -16.00 7.22
N LYS A 94 -7.66 -17.14 6.60
CA LYS A 94 -8.62 -18.10 7.17
C LYS A 94 -8.11 -18.68 8.48
N GLU A 95 -6.84 -19.04 8.54
CA GLU A 95 -6.21 -19.60 9.74
C GLU A 95 -6.15 -18.56 10.87
N ALA A 96 -5.77 -17.32 10.57
CA ALA A 96 -5.79 -16.23 11.56
C ALA A 96 -7.20 -15.96 12.08
N ASN A 97 -8.21 -15.93 11.21
CA ASN A 97 -9.60 -15.74 11.61
C ASN A 97 -10.12 -16.89 12.48
N ARG A 98 -9.76 -18.15 12.19
CA ARG A 98 -10.08 -19.30 13.04
C ARG A 98 -9.48 -19.17 14.44
N ARG A 99 -8.21 -18.74 14.52
CA ARG A 99 -7.50 -18.55 15.81
C ARG A 99 -8.15 -17.45 16.66
N GLN A 100 -8.57 -16.36 16.05
CA GLN A 100 -9.21 -15.23 16.75
C GLN A 100 -10.68 -15.50 17.12
N ASN A 101 -11.34 -16.39 16.40
CA ASN A 101 -12.76 -16.67 16.59
C ASN A 101 -13.03 -18.18 16.80
N PRO A 102 -12.46 -18.82 17.85
CA PRO A 102 -12.56 -20.27 18.07
C PRO A 102 -14.00 -20.74 18.26
N GLU A 103 -14.88 -19.88 18.79
CA GLU A 103 -16.30 -20.19 19.04
C GLU A 103 -17.16 -20.22 17.73
N ARG A 104 -16.58 -19.83 16.61
CA ARG A 104 -17.28 -19.77 15.32
C ARG A 104 -17.42 -21.16 14.70
N LYS A 105 -18.52 -21.87 15.01
CA LYS A 105 -18.83 -23.22 14.48
C LYS A 105 -18.92 -23.30 12.95
N ARG A 106 -19.20 -22.17 12.26
CA ARG A 106 -19.38 -22.10 10.80
C ARG A 106 -18.08 -21.77 10.02
N GLY A 107 -16.94 -21.72 10.70
CA GLY A 107 -15.65 -21.35 10.09
C GLY A 107 -15.54 -19.86 9.69
N PRO A 108 -14.52 -19.49 8.93
CA PRO A 108 -14.31 -18.11 8.50
C PRO A 108 -15.46 -17.59 7.63
N PRO A 109 -15.66 -16.26 7.56
CA PRO A 109 -16.69 -15.66 6.72
C PRO A 109 -16.58 -16.12 5.26
N LYS A 110 -17.73 -16.35 4.62
CA LYS A 110 -17.76 -16.56 3.16
C LYS A 110 -17.22 -15.30 2.48
N GLY A 111 -16.26 -15.45 1.58
CA GLY A 111 -15.61 -14.32 0.89
C GLY A 111 -14.32 -13.85 1.55
N LEU A 112 -13.84 -14.51 2.62
CA LEU A 112 -12.50 -14.28 3.14
C LEU A 112 -11.47 -14.95 2.19
N ALA A 113 -11.26 -14.33 1.04
CA ALA A 113 -10.32 -14.77 0.02
C ALA A 113 -9.80 -13.55 -0.75
N VAL A 114 -8.59 -13.65 -1.23
CA VAL A 114 -8.01 -12.74 -2.21
C VAL A 114 -7.63 -13.55 -3.44
N GLU A 115 -8.13 -13.11 -4.58
CA GLU A 115 -7.70 -13.59 -5.89
C GLU A 115 -6.84 -12.49 -6.52
N ASN A 116 -5.91 -12.86 -7.39
CA ASN A 116 -5.09 -11.91 -8.13
C ASN A 116 -4.24 -10.94 -7.27
N LEU A 117 -3.97 -11.26 -6.00
CA LEU A 117 -3.08 -10.48 -5.13
C LEU A 117 -1.83 -11.27 -4.78
N TRP A 118 -0.67 -10.70 -5.05
CA TRP A 118 0.63 -11.19 -4.63
C TRP A 118 1.25 -10.21 -3.65
N LEU A 119 1.91 -10.73 -2.63
CA LEU A 119 2.65 -9.96 -1.64
C LEU A 119 4.14 -10.24 -1.74
N LEU A 120 4.95 -9.19 -1.82
CA LEU A 120 6.38 -9.22 -1.56
C LEU A 120 6.60 -8.64 -0.16
N PRO A 121 6.86 -9.52 0.85
CA PRO A 121 6.90 -9.10 2.24
C PRO A 121 8.24 -8.46 2.62
N ALA A 122 8.22 -7.58 3.62
CA ALA A 122 9.38 -7.11 4.36
C ALA A 122 9.59 -7.89 5.65
N ASP A 123 10.81 -7.84 6.16
CA ASP A 123 11.19 -8.28 7.49
C ASP A 123 12.03 -7.23 8.22
N LEU A 124 12.36 -7.48 9.49
CA LEU A 124 13.13 -6.54 10.31
C LEU A 124 14.56 -6.30 9.80
N ASP A 125 15.14 -7.27 9.10
CA ASP A 125 16.51 -7.18 8.58
C ASP A 125 16.61 -6.16 7.45
N LEU A 126 15.49 -5.81 6.82
CA LEU A 126 15.42 -4.75 5.81
C LEU A 126 15.88 -3.39 6.37
N ALA A 127 15.79 -3.14 7.69
CA ALA A 127 16.32 -1.93 8.31
C ALA A 127 17.85 -1.79 8.15
N GLY A 128 18.57 -2.91 8.11
CA GLY A 128 20.03 -2.92 7.89
C GLY A 128 20.45 -2.54 6.47
N ILE A 129 19.57 -2.73 5.49
CA ILE A 129 19.85 -2.45 4.08
C ILE A 129 20.19 -0.97 3.84
N GLU A 130 19.60 -0.04 4.57
CA GLU A 130 19.91 1.38 4.42
C GLU A 130 21.40 1.67 4.76
N ILE A 131 21.96 0.95 5.73
CA ILE A 131 23.37 1.03 6.12
C ILE A 131 24.24 0.36 5.07
N ASP A 132 23.90 -0.86 4.64
CA ASP A 132 24.65 -1.64 3.67
C ASP A 132 24.74 -0.94 2.30
N LEU A 133 23.71 -0.21 1.93
CA LEU A 133 23.61 0.54 0.70
C LEU A 133 24.21 1.96 0.78
N ALA A 134 24.50 2.49 1.97
CA ALA A 134 24.85 3.91 2.15
C ALA A 134 25.99 4.41 1.24
N THR A 135 26.97 3.55 0.95
CA THR A 135 28.15 3.87 0.12
C THR A 135 28.08 3.29 -1.30
N ARG A 136 27.02 2.58 -1.66
CA ARG A 136 26.90 1.88 -2.96
C ARG A 136 26.39 2.82 -4.05
N ILE A 137 27.01 2.75 -5.23
CA ILE A 137 26.57 3.47 -6.43
C ILE A 137 25.24 2.86 -6.92
N GLY A 138 24.28 3.70 -7.31
CA GLY A 138 22.98 3.26 -7.82
C GLY A 138 22.05 2.68 -6.76
N ARG A 139 22.34 2.95 -5.48
CA ARG A 139 21.56 2.50 -4.32
C ARG A 139 20.08 2.91 -4.39
N GLU A 140 19.77 3.99 -5.08
CA GLU A 140 18.40 4.52 -5.26
C GLU A 140 17.55 3.67 -6.23
N ASN A 141 18.19 2.85 -7.07
CA ASN A 141 17.53 2.08 -8.12
C ASN A 141 17.45 0.57 -7.82
N ARG A 142 17.76 0.14 -6.59
CA ARG A 142 17.78 -1.29 -6.22
C ARG A 142 16.44 -1.96 -6.43
N LEU A 143 15.36 -1.37 -5.93
CA LEU A 143 14.02 -1.91 -6.12
C LEU A 143 13.66 -1.99 -7.62
N ARG A 144 13.89 -0.93 -8.38
CA ARG A 144 13.64 -0.91 -9.82
C ARG A 144 14.38 -2.05 -10.53
N ASN A 145 15.65 -2.25 -10.20
CA ASN A 145 16.47 -3.29 -10.82
C ASN A 145 16.01 -4.70 -10.40
N ALA A 146 15.68 -4.92 -9.12
CA ALA A 146 15.18 -6.20 -8.62
C ALA A 146 13.85 -6.62 -9.26
N MET A 147 13.03 -5.65 -9.68
CA MET A 147 11.73 -5.90 -10.32
C MET A 147 11.81 -6.00 -11.84
N GLN A 148 12.98 -5.75 -12.44
CA GLN A 148 13.13 -5.75 -13.89
C GLN A 148 12.78 -7.13 -14.48
N GLY A 149 11.89 -7.14 -15.48
CA GLY A 149 11.38 -8.37 -16.11
C GLY A 149 10.19 -9.03 -15.38
N ALA A 150 9.96 -8.73 -14.11
CA ALA A 150 8.85 -9.31 -13.35
C ALA A 150 7.56 -8.47 -13.38
N ILE A 151 7.68 -7.16 -13.60
CA ILE A 151 6.55 -6.21 -13.49
C ILE A 151 5.46 -6.47 -14.53
N GLY A 152 5.81 -6.94 -15.73
CA GLY A 152 4.86 -7.18 -16.83
C GLY A 152 3.79 -8.24 -16.53
N HIS A 153 3.94 -9.00 -15.45
CA HIS A 153 2.94 -9.98 -15.00
C HIS A 153 1.81 -9.37 -14.19
N PHE A 154 1.94 -8.11 -13.77
CA PHE A 154 0.98 -7.42 -12.92
C PHE A 154 0.38 -6.20 -13.64
N ASP A 155 -0.93 -6.02 -13.46
CA ASP A 155 -1.64 -4.86 -14.02
C ASP A 155 -1.42 -3.61 -13.16
N VAL A 156 -1.27 -3.82 -11.83
CA VAL A 156 -1.00 -2.76 -10.84
C VAL A 156 0.04 -3.23 -9.83
N VAL A 157 0.98 -2.37 -9.49
CA VAL A 157 1.93 -2.57 -8.38
C VAL A 157 1.74 -1.45 -7.36
N ILE A 158 1.53 -1.81 -6.10
CA ILE A 158 1.42 -0.88 -4.97
C ILE A 158 2.59 -1.11 -4.04
N ILE A 159 3.30 -0.04 -3.69
CA ILE A 159 4.50 -0.08 -2.84
C ILE A 159 4.20 0.68 -1.56
N ASP A 160 4.14 0.00 -0.43
CA ASP A 160 4.06 0.63 0.90
C ASP A 160 5.45 1.06 1.37
N THR A 161 5.55 2.24 1.96
CA THR A 161 6.83 2.81 2.39
C THR A 161 6.88 3.04 3.90
N PRO A 162 8.09 3.01 4.50
CA PRO A 162 8.26 3.38 5.90
C PRO A 162 7.87 4.84 6.16
N ALA A 163 7.79 5.22 7.43
CA ALA A 163 7.50 6.59 7.85
C ALA A 163 8.74 7.52 7.83
N SER A 164 9.82 7.10 7.20
CA SER A 164 11.04 7.91 7.01
C SER A 164 11.16 8.34 5.55
N LEU A 165 11.87 9.44 5.30
CA LEU A 165 12.28 9.83 3.96
C LEU A 165 13.68 9.26 3.62
N GLY A 166 13.98 8.06 4.14
CA GLY A 166 15.23 7.35 3.95
C GLY A 166 15.36 6.69 2.58
N LEU A 167 16.40 5.88 2.42
CA LEU A 167 16.76 5.24 1.15
C LEU A 167 15.70 4.27 0.66
N LEU A 168 14.97 3.57 1.55
CA LEU A 168 13.87 2.69 1.17
C LEU A 168 12.73 3.48 0.50
N THR A 169 12.36 4.64 1.06
CA THR A 169 11.36 5.53 0.44
C THR A 169 11.84 6.07 -0.91
N VAL A 170 13.11 6.46 -1.01
CA VAL A 170 13.71 6.90 -2.29
C VAL A 170 13.66 5.77 -3.32
N ASN A 171 13.96 4.52 -2.94
CA ASN A 171 13.82 3.35 -3.82
C ASN A 171 12.39 3.14 -4.33
N ALA A 172 11.39 3.30 -3.45
CA ALA A 172 9.99 3.23 -3.87
C ALA A 172 9.63 4.30 -4.91
N LEU A 173 10.02 5.56 -4.64
CA LEU A 173 9.76 6.69 -5.55
C LEU A 173 10.58 6.59 -6.85
N ALA A 174 11.80 6.05 -6.79
CA ALA A 174 12.64 5.80 -7.95
C ALA A 174 12.03 4.73 -8.88
N ALA A 175 11.40 3.71 -8.31
CA ALA A 175 10.77 2.62 -9.06
C ALA A 175 9.37 2.96 -9.58
N ALA A 176 8.62 3.81 -8.87
CA ALA A 176 7.22 4.10 -9.18
C ALA A 176 7.05 5.09 -10.35
N GLN A 177 5.93 5.00 -11.06
CA GLN A 177 5.46 6.05 -11.98
C GLN A 177 4.60 7.08 -11.25
N TRP A 178 3.97 6.65 -10.15
CA TRP A 178 2.97 7.44 -9.45
C TRP A 178 3.19 7.41 -7.94
N VAL A 179 2.88 8.53 -7.29
CA VAL A 179 2.91 8.64 -5.83
C VAL A 179 1.51 8.95 -5.30
N MET A 180 1.04 8.15 -4.36
CA MET A 180 -0.18 8.37 -3.59
C MET A 180 0.19 8.81 -2.17
N ILE A 181 -0.46 9.84 -1.69
CA ILE A 181 -0.14 10.46 -0.39
C ILE A 181 -1.34 10.39 0.54
N PRO A 182 -1.41 9.42 1.45
CA PRO A 182 -2.37 9.44 2.56
C PRO A 182 -2.03 10.56 3.53
N VAL A 183 -3.00 11.42 3.84
CA VAL A 183 -2.83 12.58 4.71
C VAL A 183 -3.89 12.55 5.80
N GLN A 184 -3.45 12.54 7.05
CA GLN A 184 -4.36 12.63 8.18
C GLN A 184 -5.01 14.03 8.23
N ALA A 185 -6.35 14.08 8.38
CA ALA A 185 -7.12 15.34 8.44
C ALA A 185 -6.91 16.08 9.77
N GLU A 186 -5.70 16.62 9.98
CA GLU A 186 -5.26 17.37 11.15
C GLU A 186 -4.70 18.73 10.77
N PHE A 187 -4.64 19.67 11.73
CA PHE A 187 -4.27 21.07 11.53
C PHE A 187 -2.96 21.28 10.76
N TYR A 188 -1.93 20.50 11.05
CA TYR A 188 -0.62 20.59 10.38
C TYR A 188 -0.50 19.76 9.09
N ALA A 189 -1.60 19.25 8.55
CA ALA A 189 -1.59 18.38 7.40
C ALA A 189 -0.92 19.00 6.17
N LEU A 190 -1.23 20.26 5.88
CA LEU A 190 -0.70 20.99 4.72
C LEU A 190 0.79 21.35 4.86
N GLU A 191 1.23 21.70 6.07
CA GLU A 191 2.63 22.02 6.35
C GLU A 191 3.51 20.77 6.18
N ASN A 192 3.08 19.67 6.74
CA ASN A 192 3.77 18.39 6.62
C ASN A 192 3.88 17.90 5.16
N MET A 193 2.93 18.25 4.31
CA MET A 193 2.98 17.90 2.89
C MET A 193 4.07 18.63 2.11
N SER A 194 4.42 19.85 2.50
CA SER A 194 5.43 20.63 1.80
C SER A 194 6.79 19.92 1.81
N GLN A 195 7.18 19.33 2.93
CA GLN A 195 8.42 18.57 3.04
C GLN A 195 8.42 17.31 2.16
N LEU A 196 7.31 16.56 2.15
CA LEU A 196 7.18 15.38 1.29
C LEU A 196 7.21 15.77 -0.20
N MET A 197 6.52 16.86 -0.57
CA MET A 197 6.54 17.34 -1.96
C MET A 197 7.92 17.81 -2.41
N ASN A 198 8.75 18.33 -1.51
CA ASN A 198 10.16 18.62 -1.81
C ASN A 198 10.93 17.33 -2.10
N THR A 199 10.80 16.30 -1.26
CA THR A 199 11.43 15.00 -1.52
C THR A 199 10.98 14.40 -2.85
N VAL A 200 9.69 14.49 -3.19
CA VAL A 200 9.18 14.03 -4.49
C VAL A 200 9.85 14.79 -5.64
N ARG A 201 10.00 16.13 -5.52
CA ARG A 201 10.69 16.95 -6.53
C ARG A 201 12.18 16.61 -6.64
N ASP A 202 12.85 16.37 -5.52
CA ASP A 202 14.27 15.96 -5.51
C ASP A 202 14.44 14.61 -6.24
N VAL A 203 13.58 13.65 -5.98
CA VAL A 203 13.57 12.37 -6.71
C VAL A 203 13.22 12.56 -8.19
N GLN A 204 12.27 13.43 -8.54
CA GLN A 204 11.95 13.75 -9.92
C GLN A 204 13.15 14.35 -10.65
N SER A 205 13.87 15.26 -10.01
CA SER A 205 15.00 15.95 -10.66
C SER A 205 16.24 15.08 -10.81
N ALA A 206 16.52 14.21 -9.82
CA ALA A 206 17.78 13.49 -9.74
C ALA A 206 17.71 12.03 -10.22
N VAL A 207 16.56 11.35 -10.05
CA VAL A 207 16.47 9.88 -10.19
C VAL A 207 15.34 9.43 -11.11
N ASN A 208 14.15 10.04 -11.02
CA ASN A 208 12.96 9.60 -11.73
C ASN A 208 12.13 10.78 -12.28
N PRO A 209 12.52 11.36 -13.41
CA PRO A 209 11.78 12.49 -14.03
C PRO A 209 10.34 12.15 -14.41
N GLY A 210 10.02 10.86 -14.56
CA GLY A 210 8.68 10.36 -14.91
C GLY A 210 7.73 10.24 -13.71
N LEU A 211 8.19 10.41 -12.47
CA LEU A 211 7.34 10.30 -11.28
C LEU A 211 6.26 11.40 -11.27
N ARG A 212 5.01 11.02 -11.04
CA ARG A 212 3.87 11.94 -11.00
C ARG A 212 3.02 11.69 -9.78
N LEU A 213 2.23 12.71 -9.38
CA LEU A 213 1.27 12.57 -8.29
C LEU A 213 0.04 11.81 -8.79
N PHE A 214 -0.24 10.65 -8.20
CA PHE A 214 -1.46 9.88 -8.43
C PHE A 214 -2.66 10.49 -7.73
N GLY A 215 -2.48 10.91 -6.49
CA GLY A 215 -3.48 11.61 -5.71
C GLY A 215 -3.17 11.67 -4.22
N ILE A 216 -3.95 12.47 -3.53
CA ILE A 216 -3.91 12.66 -2.08
C ILE A 216 -5.19 12.10 -1.50
N ALA A 217 -5.08 11.23 -0.48
CA ALA A 217 -6.23 10.65 0.20
C ALA A 217 -6.31 11.17 1.65
N LEU A 218 -7.42 11.78 2.01
CA LEU A 218 -7.67 12.16 3.41
C LEU A 218 -7.99 10.92 4.24
N THR A 219 -7.26 10.77 5.32
CA THR A 219 -7.39 9.64 6.25
C THR A 219 -7.70 10.13 7.65
N MET A 220 -8.23 9.23 8.48
CA MET A 220 -8.59 9.51 9.88
C MET A 220 -9.49 10.73 10.06
N VAL A 221 -10.36 10.96 9.07
CA VAL A 221 -11.34 12.04 9.12
C VAL A 221 -12.31 11.80 10.27
N GLN A 222 -12.55 12.85 11.04
CA GLN A 222 -13.48 12.84 12.18
C GLN A 222 -14.64 13.79 11.90
N ARG A 223 -15.79 13.53 12.50
CA ARG A 223 -16.94 14.45 12.50
C ARG A 223 -16.67 15.62 13.45
N SER A 224 -15.81 16.56 13.02
CA SER A 224 -15.44 17.74 13.80
C SER A 224 -15.23 18.93 12.86
N ARG A 225 -15.49 20.14 13.37
CA ARG A 225 -15.23 21.38 12.61
C ARG A 225 -13.80 21.46 12.10
N LEU A 226 -12.83 20.99 12.90
CA LEU A 226 -11.44 20.98 12.50
C LEU A 226 -11.21 20.10 11.26
N SER A 227 -11.69 18.85 11.27
CA SER A 227 -11.55 17.95 10.11
C SER A 227 -12.26 18.48 8.87
N GLU A 228 -13.44 19.08 9.01
CA GLU A 228 -14.16 19.72 7.92
C GLU A 228 -13.36 20.89 7.33
N THR A 229 -12.84 21.79 8.18
CA THR A 229 -11.99 22.91 7.74
C THR A 229 -10.74 22.43 7.01
N VAL A 230 -10.06 21.39 7.54
CA VAL A 230 -8.87 20.81 6.90
C VAL A 230 -9.21 20.18 5.56
N ALA A 231 -10.34 19.45 5.47
CA ALA A 231 -10.79 18.85 4.22
C ALA A 231 -11.12 19.91 3.17
N GLU A 232 -11.81 20.99 3.55
CA GLU A 232 -12.11 22.12 2.66
C GLU A 232 -10.84 22.82 2.16
N GLN A 233 -9.88 23.08 3.06
CA GLN A 233 -8.59 23.67 2.68
C GLN A 233 -7.82 22.74 1.74
N ALA A 234 -7.81 21.43 2.01
CA ALA A 234 -7.18 20.46 1.14
C ALA A 234 -7.83 20.42 -0.25
N ARG A 235 -9.19 20.43 -0.33
CA ARG A 235 -9.91 20.51 -1.61
C ARG A 235 -9.56 21.77 -2.38
N LYS A 236 -9.53 22.91 -1.69
CA LYS A 236 -9.19 24.21 -2.31
C LYS A 236 -7.74 24.26 -2.81
N HIS A 237 -6.82 23.62 -2.09
CA HIS A 237 -5.39 23.66 -2.43
C HIS A 237 -4.99 22.62 -3.50
N PHE A 238 -5.55 21.41 -3.44
CA PHE A 238 -5.14 20.30 -4.30
C PHE A 238 -6.09 20.03 -5.46
N GLY A 239 -7.33 20.53 -5.41
CA GLY A 239 -8.32 20.34 -6.48
C GLY A 239 -8.47 18.85 -6.84
N ASP A 240 -8.44 18.54 -8.14
CA ASP A 240 -8.61 17.19 -8.69
C ASP A 240 -7.53 16.18 -8.26
N ARG A 241 -6.45 16.65 -7.63
CA ARG A 241 -5.41 15.79 -7.07
C ARG A 241 -5.84 15.15 -5.76
N LEU A 242 -6.81 15.70 -5.05
CA LEU A 242 -7.42 15.10 -3.88
C LEU A 242 -8.43 14.03 -4.32
N PHE A 243 -8.46 12.89 -3.65
CA PHE A 243 -9.55 11.94 -3.77
C PHE A 243 -10.81 12.51 -3.09
N GLU A 244 -11.97 12.26 -3.67
CA GLU A 244 -13.23 12.66 -3.06
C GLU A 244 -13.56 11.82 -1.82
N SER A 245 -13.16 10.55 -1.86
CA SER A 245 -13.31 9.59 -0.76
C SER A 245 -12.47 10.00 0.44
N GLU A 246 -13.11 10.04 1.61
CA GLU A 246 -12.48 10.32 2.89
C GLU A 246 -12.50 9.06 3.76
N ILE A 247 -11.33 8.66 4.27
CA ILE A 247 -11.22 7.49 5.16
C ILE A 247 -11.48 7.92 6.59
N PRO A 248 -12.57 7.46 7.23
CA PRO A 248 -12.91 7.88 8.57
C PRO A 248 -11.97 7.27 9.62
N ARG A 249 -11.84 7.96 10.76
CA ARG A 249 -11.18 7.40 11.94
C ARG A 249 -12.13 6.44 12.63
N LEU A 250 -11.91 5.14 12.47
CA LEU A 250 -12.75 4.08 13.03
C LEU A 250 -11.87 3.00 13.68
N VAL A 251 -12.32 2.51 14.82
CA VAL A 251 -11.68 1.39 15.54
C VAL A 251 -11.65 0.14 14.66
N ALA A 252 -12.74 -0.13 13.93
CA ALA A 252 -12.83 -1.29 13.03
C ALA A 252 -11.74 -1.32 11.94
N ILE A 253 -11.27 -0.17 11.45
CA ILE A 253 -10.14 -0.11 10.50
C ILE A 253 -8.83 -0.49 11.19
N ALA A 254 -8.63 -0.04 12.41
CA ALA A 254 -7.42 -0.33 13.17
C ALA A 254 -7.36 -1.78 13.67
N GLU A 255 -8.51 -2.38 13.95
CA GLU A 255 -8.65 -3.76 14.46
C GLU A 255 -8.70 -4.81 13.35
N ALA A 256 -9.01 -4.46 12.11
CA ALA A 256 -9.09 -5.41 11.01
C ALA A 256 -7.86 -6.35 10.88
N PRO A 257 -6.61 -5.88 11.10
CA PRO A 257 -5.44 -6.76 11.13
C PRO A 257 -5.48 -7.82 12.24
N LEU A 258 -6.21 -7.61 13.34
CA LEU A 258 -6.36 -8.61 14.40
C LEU A 258 -7.16 -9.82 13.89
N ASP A 259 -8.13 -9.58 13.02
CA ASP A 259 -8.90 -10.64 12.34
C ASP A 259 -8.09 -11.30 11.21
N GLY A 260 -6.87 -10.83 10.95
CA GLY A 260 -5.97 -11.36 9.93
C GLY A 260 -6.41 -11.04 8.50
N ALA A 261 -7.22 -9.99 8.30
CA ALA A 261 -7.67 -9.61 6.96
C ALA A 261 -7.80 -8.08 6.80
N PRO A 262 -7.54 -7.55 5.58
CA PRO A 262 -7.90 -6.17 5.23
C PRO A 262 -9.39 -5.92 5.44
N ILE A 263 -9.77 -4.70 5.85
CA ILE A 263 -11.18 -4.40 6.15
C ILE A 263 -12.09 -4.59 4.92
N VAL A 264 -11.60 -4.33 3.71
CA VAL A 264 -12.36 -4.53 2.46
C VAL A 264 -12.66 -6.00 2.16
N ILE A 265 -11.85 -6.93 2.70
CA ILE A 265 -12.03 -8.38 2.57
C ILE A 265 -12.81 -8.94 3.75
N GLY A 266 -12.43 -8.54 4.97
CA GLY A 266 -13.04 -9.06 6.21
C GLY A 266 -14.47 -8.58 6.44
N GLN A 267 -14.87 -7.46 5.86
CA GLN A 267 -16.16 -6.81 6.13
C GLN A 267 -16.84 -6.34 4.84
N LYS A 268 -18.10 -6.71 4.65
CA LYS A 268 -18.88 -6.22 3.51
C LYS A 268 -19.10 -4.71 3.61
N PRO A 269 -18.95 -3.97 2.48
CA PRO A 269 -19.20 -2.54 2.45
C PRO A 269 -20.68 -2.25 2.61
N ASN A 270 -21.08 -1.59 3.68
CA ASN A 270 -22.45 -1.14 3.92
C ASN A 270 -22.48 -0.05 5.00
N LYS A 271 -23.68 0.47 5.33
CA LYS A 271 -23.84 1.51 6.36
C LYS A 271 -23.34 1.10 7.75
N SER A 272 -23.33 -0.21 8.06
CA SER A 272 -22.82 -0.73 9.34
C SER A 272 -21.30 -0.87 9.33
N ASN A 273 -20.66 -0.87 8.16
CA ASN A 273 -19.22 -1.01 7.98
C ASN A 273 -18.67 0.17 7.13
N PRO A 274 -18.76 1.41 7.63
CA PRO A 274 -18.40 2.59 6.85
C PRO A 274 -16.91 2.65 6.51
N GLY A 275 -16.05 1.98 7.28
CA GLY A 275 -14.62 1.88 6.99
C GLY A 275 -14.34 1.03 5.75
N SER A 276 -15.01 -0.10 5.59
CA SER A 276 -14.93 -0.92 4.38
C SER A 276 -15.48 -0.15 3.19
N ALA A 277 -16.65 0.47 3.32
CA ALA A 277 -17.27 1.26 2.26
C ALA A 277 -16.37 2.41 1.78
N ALA A 278 -15.72 3.13 2.70
CA ALA A 278 -14.82 4.23 2.35
C ALA A 278 -13.59 3.77 1.54
N TYR A 279 -13.00 2.62 1.88
CA TYR A 279 -11.91 2.06 1.09
C TYR A 279 -12.35 1.52 -0.27
N TRP A 280 -13.58 1.01 -0.39
CA TRP A 280 -14.15 0.61 -1.69
C TRP A 280 -14.40 1.83 -2.60
N GLU A 281 -14.91 2.94 -2.06
CA GLU A 281 -15.03 4.19 -2.83
C GLU A 281 -13.65 4.73 -3.26
N LEU A 282 -12.66 4.72 -2.37
CA LEU A 282 -11.30 5.09 -2.72
C LEU A 282 -10.73 4.20 -3.84
N ALA A 283 -10.97 2.89 -3.77
CA ALA A 283 -10.52 1.94 -4.80
C ALA A 283 -11.23 2.19 -6.15
N LYS A 284 -12.51 2.57 -6.14
CA LYS A 284 -13.27 2.96 -7.33
C LYS A 284 -12.65 4.16 -8.01
N GLU A 285 -12.40 5.24 -7.27
CA GLU A 285 -11.74 6.41 -7.82
C GLU A 285 -10.32 6.10 -8.34
N ALA A 286 -9.56 5.29 -7.60
CA ALA A 286 -8.24 4.84 -8.01
C ALA A 286 -8.30 4.00 -9.29
N SER A 287 -9.24 3.07 -9.41
CA SER A 287 -9.46 2.27 -10.62
C SER A 287 -9.74 3.16 -11.83
N GLN A 288 -10.64 4.13 -11.70
CA GLN A 288 -10.97 5.07 -12.76
C GLN A 288 -9.76 5.93 -13.19
N ARG A 289 -8.91 6.34 -12.22
CA ARG A 289 -7.66 7.07 -12.53
C ARG A 289 -6.67 6.17 -13.28
N ILE A 290 -6.54 4.90 -12.88
CA ILE A 290 -5.67 3.92 -13.58
C ILE A 290 -6.15 3.72 -15.02
N ASP A 291 -7.45 3.53 -15.25
CA ASP A 291 -8.02 3.34 -16.58
C ASP A 291 -7.73 4.54 -17.51
N ARG A 292 -7.97 5.76 -17.03
CA ARG A 292 -7.66 7.00 -17.77
C ARG A 292 -6.18 7.11 -18.15
N ILE A 293 -5.27 6.69 -17.25
CA ILE A 293 -3.84 6.71 -17.50
C ILE A 293 -3.48 5.70 -18.60
N GLN A 294 -4.02 4.47 -18.52
CA GLN A 294 -3.77 3.42 -19.51
C GLN A 294 -4.29 3.83 -20.88
N ASP A 295 -5.49 4.38 -20.97
CA ASP A 295 -6.09 4.87 -22.21
C ASP A 295 -5.27 6.03 -22.84
N SER A 296 -4.71 6.90 -22.01
CA SER A 296 -3.86 8.01 -22.47
C SER A 296 -2.48 7.57 -22.98
N THR A 297 -2.02 6.38 -22.57
CA THR A 297 -0.72 5.82 -22.98
C THR A 297 -0.83 5.02 -24.28
N LEU A 298 -2.04 4.58 -24.66
CA LEU A 298 -2.33 3.83 -25.88
C LEU A 298 -2.63 4.73 -27.09
N ARG A 299 -2.78 6.02 -26.88
CA ARG A 299 -2.94 7.06 -27.92
C ARG A 299 -1.62 7.79 -28.18
#